data_2126ce20a50d88f530a9e9ee2e6012ef
#
_entry.id   2126ce20a50d88f530a9e9ee2e6012ef
#
_cell.length_a   1.000
_cell.length_b   1.000
_cell.length_c   1.000
_cell.angle_alpha   90.00
_cell.angle_beta   90.00
_cell.angle_gamma   90.00
#
_symmetry.space_group_name_H-M   'P 1'
#
loop_
_entity.id
_entity.type
_entity.pdbx_description
1 polymer ?
#
loop_
_entity_poly.entity_id
_entity_poly.type
_entity_poly.pdbx_seq_one_letter_code
_entity_poly.pdbx_strand_id
1 'polypeptide(L)'
;VEEAEKLFFTESIGGIDIVKDVETKTPFTGKMQIIKKNGSLLGEVNLLDGKLHGEEMILDEKGTVVERYFWNKGIENKFWL
;
A
#
# COMPACT_ATOMS: atom_id res chain seq x y z
N VAL A 1 -3.99 5.41 26.13
CA VAL A 1 -3.01 6.13 25.34
C VAL A 1 -3.29 5.87 23.86
N GLU A 2 -3.47 6.95 23.14
CA GLU A 2 -3.67 6.82 21.71
C GLU A 2 -2.33 6.62 21.01
N GLU A 3 -2.31 5.70 20.07
CA GLU A 3 -1.17 5.55 19.23
C GLU A 3 -1.14 6.68 18.21
N ALA A 4 0.01 7.27 18.01
CA ALA A 4 0.17 8.27 16.96
C ALA A 4 0.01 7.61 15.61
N GLU A 5 -0.85 8.17 14.78
CA GLU A 5 -0.99 7.69 13.41
C GLU A 5 0.30 7.96 12.65
N LYS A 6 0.77 6.96 11.94
CA LYS A 6 1.87 7.15 11.02
C LYS A 6 1.34 7.76 9.74
N LEU A 7 1.94 8.86 9.34
CA LEU A 7 1.58 9.52 8.10
C LEU A 7 2.61 9.21 7.04
N PHE A 8 2.13 9.07 5.81
CA PHE A 8 2.96 8.74 4.67
C PHE A 8 2.71 9.73 3.55
N PHE A 9 3.72 9.92 2.74
CA PHE A 9 3.58 10.69 1.51
C PHE A 9 4.17 9.89 0.36
N THR A 10 3.77 10.25 -0.85
CA THR A 10 4.23 9.56 -2.04
C THR A 10 5.08 10.50 -2.88
N GLU A 11 6.23 10.01 -3.31
CA GLU A 11 7.12 10.73 -4.21
C GLU A 11 7.27 9.91 -5.48
N SER A 12 7.06 10.52 -6.63
CA SER A 12 7.19 9.84 -7.91
C SER A 12 8.60 10.04 -8.46
N ILE A 13 9.31 8.94 -8.67
CA ILE A 13 10.66 8.96 -9.20
C ILE A 13 10.72 8.01 -10.39
N GLY A 14 11.00 8.55 -11.58
CA GLY A 14 11.08 7.75 -12.80
C GLY A 14 9.76 7.03 -13.15
N GLY A 15 8.63 7.64 -12.79
CA GLY A 15 7.33 7.05 -13.05
C GLY A 15 6.87 6.02 -12.04
N ILE A 16 7.64 5.79 -10.99
CA ILE A 16 7.31 4.85 -9.93
C ILE A 16 7.04 5.64 -8.65
N ASP A 17 5.90 5.37 -8.02
CA ASP A 17 5.55 6.00 -6.75
C ASP A 17 6.26 5.32 -5.60
N ILE A 18 6.87 6.12 -4.74
CA ILE A 18 7.59 5.63 -3.57
C ILE A 18 6.92 6.21 -2.33
N VAL A 19 6.45 5.33 -1.46
CA VAL A 19 5.78 5.70 -0.21
C VAL A 19 6.83 5.88 0.86
N LYS A 20 6.85 7.05 1.47
CA LYS A 20 7.81 7.41 2.51
C LYS A 20 7.11 7.84 3.79
N ASP A 21 7.76 7.55 4.91
CA ASP A 21 7.31 8.01 6.22
C ASP A 21 7.52 9.52 6.32
N VAL A 22 6.50 10.25 6.76
CA VAL A 22 6.55 11.71 6.85
C VAL A 22 7.60 12.18 7.85
N GLU A 23 7.77 11.48 8.94
CA GLU A 23 8.71 11.89 9.99
C GLU A 23 10.15 11.65 9.60
N THR A 24 10.45 10.46 9.12
CA THR A 24 11.84 10.07 8.82
C THR A 24 12.24 10.37 7.38
N LYS A 25 11.25 10.55 6.50
CA LYS A 25 11.44 10.75 5.06
C LYS A 25 12.15 9.58 4.39
N THR A 26 12.02 8.40 4.99
CA THR A 26 12.61 7.18 4.47
C THR A 26 11.53 6.31 3.82
N PRO A 27 11.88 5.51 2.80
CA PRO A 27 10.93 4.58 2.20
C PRO A 27 10.42 3.56 3.22
N PHE A 28 9.14 3.20 3.09
CA PHE A 28 8.50 2.25 3.98
C PHE A 28 8.58 0.84 3.43
N THR A 29 8.89 -0.13 4.27
CA THR A 29 8.81 -1.55 3.95
C THR A 29 7.86 -2.22 4.92
N GLY A 30 6.90 -2.96 4.40
CA GLY A 30 5.94 -3.69 5.22
C GLY A 30 4.57 -3.69 4.60
N LYS A 31 3.60 -4.12 5.39
CA LYS A 31 2.20 -4.20 4.98
C LYS A 31 1.48 -2.93 5.42
N MET A 32 0.68 -2.39 4.53
CA MET A 32 -0.09 -1.19 4.80
C MET A 32 -1.57 -1.45 4.50
N GLN A 33 -2.43 -1.11 5.44
CA GLN A 33 -3.86 -1.20 5.26
C GLN A 33 -4.41 0.16 4.82
N ILE A 34 -5.33 0.12 3.89
CA ILE A 34 -6.01 1.32 3.40
C ILE A 34 -7.41 1.31 4.00
N ILE A 35 -7.71 2.33 4.80
CA ILE A 35 -8.94 2.40 5.58
C ILE A 35 -9.73 3.63 5.17
N LYS A 36 -11.05 3.46 4.96
CA LYS A 36 -11.96 4.57 4.68
C LYS A 36 -12.18 5.42 5.93
N LYS A 37 -12.73 6.62 5.74
CA LYS A 37 -13.04 7.53 6.85
C LYS A 37 -13.95 6.92 7.90
N ASN A 38 -14.83 6.00 7.51
CA ASN A 38 -15.74 5.33 8.44
C ASN A 38 -15.09 4.17 9.19
N GLY A 39 -13.81 3.91 8.97
CA GLY A 39 -13.08 2.83 9.63
C GLY A 39 -13.09 1.51 8.88
N SER A 40 -13.81 1.39 7.78
CA SER A 40 -13.86 0.16 6.99
C SER A 40 -12.56 -0.08 6.25
N LEU A 41 -12.12 -1.33 6.21
CA LEU A 41 -10.93 -1.70 5.45
C LEU A 41 -11.25 -1.70 3.96
N LEU A 42 -10.53 -0.90 3.19
CA LEU A 42 -10.70 -0.79 1.75
C LEU A 42 -9.75 -1.71 0.99
N GLY A 43 -8.58 -1.94 1.53
CA GLY A 43 -7.57 -2.75 0.88
C GLY A 43 -6.33 -2.93 1.72
N GLU A 44 -5.39 -3.68 1.16
CA GLU A 44 -4.13 -3.97 1.81
C GLU A 44 -3.05 -4.09 0.75
N VAL A 45 -1.91 -3.47 1.00
CA VAL A 45 -0.78 -3.51 0.07
C VAL A 45 0.48 -3.90 0.81
N ASN A 46 1.42 -4.44 0.07
CA ASN A 46 2.76 -4.72 0.58
C ASN A 46 3.75 -3.80 -0.12
N LEU A 47 4.70 -3.28 0.64
CA LEU A 47 5.68 -2.34 0.15
C LEU A 47 7.09 -2.83 0.47
N LEU A 48 8.00 -2.62 -0.47
CA LEU A 48 9.42 -2.88 -0.30
C LEU A 48 10.17 -1.62 -0.74
N ASP A 49 10.87 -0.99 0.21
CA ASP A 49 11.57 0.26 -0.03
C ASP A 49 10.66 1.32 -0.65
N GLY A 50 9.42 1.40 -0.15
CA GLY A 50 8.42 2.35 -0.59
C GLY A 50 7.69 2.01 -1.87
N LYS A 51 8.06 0.93 -2.54
CA LYS A 51 7.44 0.50 -3.80
C LYS A 51 6.47 -0.64 -3.55
N LEU A 52 5.39 -0.67 -4.31
CA LEU A 52 4.47 -1.80 -4.28
C LEU A 52 5.24 -3.07 -4.64
N HIS A 53 5.14 -4.09 -3.80
CA HIS A 53 5.83 -5.35 -4.01
C HIS A 53 5.09 -6.47 -3.32
N GLY A 54 4.74 -7.51 -4.07
CA GLY A 54 3.92 -8.60 -3.56
C GLY A 54 2.45 -8.36 -3.84
N GLU A 55 1.59 -8.88 -2.99
CA GLU A 55 0.16 -8.88 -3.23
C GLU A 55 -0.49 -7.57 -2.79
N GLU A 56 -1.40 -7.09 -3.61
CA GLU A 56 -2.32 -6.01 -3.27
C GLU A 56 -3.75 -6.58 -3.34
N MET A 57 -4.55 -6.31 -2.32
CA MET A 57 -5.94 -6.75 -2.27
C MET A 57 -6.86 -5.54 -2.14
N ILE A 58 -7.96 -5.57 -2.89
CA ILE A 58 -9.02 -4.57 -2.78
C ILE A 58 -10.28 -5.28 -2.30
N LEU A 59 -10.91 -4.70 -1.29
CA LEU A 59 -12.06 -5.30 -0.62
C LEU A 59 -13.32 -4.49 -0.89
N ASP A 60 -14.46 -5.17 -0.88
CA ASP A 60 -15.76 -4.50 -0.94
C ASP A 60 -16.20 -4.11 0.48
N GLU A 61 -17.40 -3.54 0.60
CA GLU A 61 -17.93 -3.08 1.88
C GLU A 61 -18.17 -4.21 2.88
N LYS A 62 -18.27 -5.43 2.40
CA LYS A 62 -18.48 -6.62 3.25
C LYS A 62 -17.18 -7.27 3.69
N GLY A 63 -16.04 -6.75 3.23
CA GLY A 63 -14.75 -7.32 3.54
C GLY A 63 -14.34 -8.46 2.63
N THR A 64 -15.03 -8.64 1.51
CA THR A 64 -14.70 -9.68 0.53
C THR A 64 -13.67 -9.13 -0.46
N VAL A 65 -12.64 -9.91 -0.75
CA VAL A 65 -11.65 -9.52 -1.74
C VAL A 65 -12.28 -9.57 -3.12
N VAL A 66 -12.32 -8.41 -3.80
CA VAL A 66 -12.90 -8.30 -5.14
C VAL A 66 -11.86 -8.15 -6.22
N GLU A 67 -10.65 -7.69 -5.88
CA GLU A 67 -9.55 -7.57 -6.83
C GLU A 67 -8.24 -7.92 -6.14
N ARG A 68 -7.33 -8.53 -6.91
CA ARG A 68 -5.96 -8.81 -6.48
C ARG A 68 -4.99 -8.43 -7.56
N TYR A 69 -3.89 -7.84 -7.14
CA TYR A 69 -2.81 -7.48 -8.04
C TYR A 69 -1.49 -7.96 -7.45
N PHE A 70 -0.54 -8.25 -8.31
CA PHE A 70 0.80 -8.64 -7.89
C PHE A 70 1.80 -7.66 -8.47
N TRP A 71 2.69 -7.20 -7.61
CA TRP A 71 3.65 -6.16 -7.94
C TRP A 71 5.07 -6.65 -7.75
N ASN A 72 5.97 -6.15 -8.56
CA ASN A 72 7.40 -6.39 -8.43
C ASN A 72 8.12 -5.04 -8.49
N LYS A 73 8.53 -4.55 -7.32
CA LYS A 73 9.28 -3.29 -7.17
C LYS A 73 8.62 -2.12 -7.91
N GLY A 74 7.33 -1.97 -7.75
CA GLY A 74 6.57 -0.88 -8.33
C GLY A 74 5.99 -1.14 -9.71
N ILE A 75 6.25 -2.32 -10.28
CA ILE A 75 5.74 -2.69 -11.60
C ILE A 75 4.74 -3.82 -11.44
N GLU A 76 3.55 -3.62 -11.99
CA GLU A 76 2.51 -4.64 -11.91
C GLU A 76 2.88 -5.86 -12.75
N ASN A 77 2.78 -7.03 -12.14
CA ASN A 77 2.96 -8.30 -12.83
C ASN A 77 1.63 -8.73 -13.43
N LYS A 78 1.51 -8.64 -14.74
CA LYS A 78 0.26 -8.95 -15.45
C LYS A 78 0.17 -10.39 -15.93
N PHE A 79 1.13 -11.21 -15.60
CA PHE A 79 1.18 -12.61 -16.03
C PHE A 79 0.80 -13.59 -14.95
N TRP A 80 0.24 -13.12 -13.87
CA TRP A 80 -0.30 -14.00 -12.85
C TRP A 80 -1.62 -14.59 -13.36
N LEU A 81 -1.76 -15.87 -13.27
CA LEU A 81 -2.99 -16.55 -13.69
C LEU A 81 -3.47 -17.45 -12.58
#